data_6b4e4ebce5d5a3b36ac0656dd4d59a24
#
_entry.id   6b4e4ebce5d5a3b36ac0656dd4d59a24
#
_cell.length_a   1.000
_cell.length_b   1.000
_cell.length_c   1.000
_cell.angle_alpha   90.00
_cell.angle_beta   90.00
_cell.angle_gamma   90.00
#
_symmetry.space_group_name_H-M   'P 1'
#
loop_
_entity.id
_entity.type
_entity.pdbx_description
1 polymer ?
#
loop_
_entity_poly.entity_id
_entity_poly.type
_entity_poly.pdbx_seq_one_letter_code
_entity_poly.pdbx_strand_id
1 'polypeptide(L)'
;MLTEDDFDDLCRRLYLSLRDGSVNREAAFDLSADRLAENPADEAAAEVAELAVAEDADPALLAAAARELLSSLHFRPTFDDEPGWLVALEAALKVVKADLRACGLPDAVRLYTWEGSPNAAVDAWAANSTGGGIYPEAGKDPVTALVEVAEDTQDAVMHSVWGAWPQCPKHNVGVHAREHDGMAVWWCGPGGHVVARVGQWPRRHT
;
A
#
# COMPACT_ATOMS: atom_id res chain seq x y z
N MET A 1 14.30 -27.69 1.54
CA MET A 1 14.39 -26.31 1.05
C MET A 1 13.28 -26.12 0.02
N LEU A 2 12.36 -25.24 0.27
CA LEU A 2 11.24 -24.90 -0.62
C LEU A 2 11.77 -24.22 -1.89
N THR A 3 11.03 -24.26 -2.98
CA THR A 3 11.23 -23.32 -4.08
C THR A 3 10.69 -21.95 -3.69
N GLU A 4 11.08 -20.87 -4.39
CA GLU A 4 10.57 -19.52 -4.13
C GLU A 4 9.03 -19.48 -4.26
N ASP A 5 8.49 -20.12 -5.31
CA ASP A 5 7.04 -20.21 -5.54
C ASP A 5 6.32 -20.98 -4.42
N ASP A 6 6.89 -22.09 -3.92
CA ASP A 6 6.29 -22.87 -2.82
C ASP A 6 6.32 -22.07 -1.51
N PHE A 7 7.42 -21.33 -1.27
CA PHE A 7 7.57 -20.48 -0.09
C PHE A 7 6.52 -19.34 -0.08
N ASP A 8 6.35 -18.66 -1.20
CA ASP A 8 5.38 -17.59 -1.35
C ASP A 8 3.94 -18.11 -1.20
N ASP A 9 3.62 -19.31 -1.76
CA ASP A 9 2.31 -19.94 -1.58
C ASP A 9 2.02 -20.27 -0.12
N LEU A 10 3.00 -20.78 0.62
CA LEU A 10 2.85 -21.09 2.04
C LEU A 10 2.63 -19.81 2.87
N CYS A 11 3.41 -18.75 2.62
CA CYS A 11 3.23 -17.45 3.26
C CYS A 11 1.81 -16.92 3.01
N ARG A 12 1.36 -16.98 1.76
CA ARG A 12 0.02 -16.55 1.36
C ARG A 12 -1.08 -17.37 2.04
N ARG A 13 -0.97 -18.70 2.04
CA ARG A 13 -1.93 -19.60 2.71
C ARG A 13 -2.03 -19.34 4.20
N LEU A 14 -0.90 -19.13 4.86
CA LEU A 14 -0.85 -18.77 6.27
C LEU A 14 -1.48 -17.43 6.52
N TYR A 15 -1.12 -16.41 5.73
CA TYR A 15 -1.70 -15.07 5.81
C TYR A 15 -3.23 -15.07 5.67
N LEU A 16 -3.75 -15.72 4.62
CA LEU A 16 -5.19 -15.77 4.35
C LEU A 16 -5.95 -16.46 5.48
N SER A 17 -5.40 -17.55 6.04
CA SER A 17 -6.01 -18.21 7.19
C SER A 17 -6.06 -17.31 8.43
N LEU A 18 -5.00 -16.56 8.71
CA LEU A 18 -4.93 -15.61 9.82
C LEU A 18 -5.90 -14.42 9.65
N ARG A 19 -6.05 -13.94 8.43
CA ARG A 19 -7.04 -12.91 8.07
C ARG A 19 -8.46 -13.40 8.34
N ASP A 20 -8.75 -14.64 8.00
CA ASP A 20 -10.08 -15.26 8.13
C ASP A 20 -10.36 -15.78 9.56
N GLY A 21 -9.47 -15.48 10.52
CA GLY A 21 -9.64 -15.81 11.94
C GLY A 21 -9.29 -17.25 12.30
N SER A 22 -8.56 -17.95 11.45
CA SER A 22 -8.05 -19.31 11.68
C SER A 22 -6.52 -19.36 11.56
N VAL A 23 -5.92 -20.51 11.76
CA VAL A 23 -4.49 -20.73 11.48
C VAL A 23 -4.32 -22.00 10.68
N ASN A 24 -3.75 -21.89 9.51
CA ASN A 24 -3.31 -23.05 8.73
C ASN A 24 -2.05 -23.64 9.36
N ARG A 25 -2.23 -24.64 10.24
CA ARG A 25 -1.14 -25.28 10.99
C ARG A 25 -0.09 -25.94 10.11
N GLU A 26 -0.52 -26.55 9.00
CA GLU A 26 0.38 -27.18 8.04
C GLU A 26 1.32 -26.12 7.41
N ALA A 27 0.75 -25.03 6.86
CA ALA A 27 1.54 -23.94 6.29
C ALA A 27 2.46 -23.28 7.35
N ALA A 28 1.97 -23.10 8.58
CA ALA A 28 2.77 -22.56 9.67
C ALA A 28 3.97 -23.46 10.00
N PHE A 29 3.75 -24.77 10.08
CA PHE A 29 4.81 -25.73 10.35
C PHE A 29 5.83 -25.80 9.21
N ASP A 30 5.37 -25.92 7.96
CA ASP A 30 6.25 -26.07 6.79
C ASP A 30 7.15 -24.83 6.60
N LEU A 31 6.59 -23.60 6.76
CA LEU A 31 7.37 -22.37 6.74
C LEU A 31 8.39 -22.30 7.86
N SER A 32 7.99 -22.66 9.08
CA SER A 32 8.90 -22.63 10.22
C SER A 32 10.01 -23.67 10.09
N ALA A 33 9.70 -24.85 9.57
CA ALA A 33 10.68 -25.91 9.34
C ALA A 33 11.71 -25.52 8.25
N ASP A 34 11.27 -24.91 7.15
CA ASP A 34 12.17 -24.43 6.10
C ASP A 34 13.07 -23.29 6.63
N ARG A 35 12.49 -22.36 7.38
CA ARG A 35 13.25 -21.26 8.01
C ARG A 35 14.30 -21.76 9.02
N LEU A 36 13.95 -22.75 9.84
CA LEU A 36 14.89 -23.36 10.79
C LEU A 36 15.99 -24.17 10.10
N ALA A 37 15.73 -24.71 8.91
CA ALA A 37 16.76 -25.37 8.12
C ALA A 37 17.82 -24.36 7.62
N GLU A 38 17.43 -23.13 7.34
CA GLU A 38 18.34 -22.03 6.96
C GLU A 38 19.00 -21.37 8.18
N ASN A 39 18.21 -21.09 9.21
CA ASN A 39 18.64 -20.42 10.43
C ASN A 39 18.12 -21.15 11.69
N PRO A 40 18.87 -22.15 12.21
CA PRO A 40 18.45 -22.91 13.40
C PRO A 40 18.26 -22.08 14.68
N ALA A 41 18.72 -20.83 14.70
CA ALA A 41 18.58 -19.93 15.84
C ALA A 41 17.40 -18.95 15.68
N ASP A 42 16.53 -19.14 14.71
CA ASP A 42 15.35 -18.29 14.49
C ASP A 42 14.28 -18.59 15.54
N GLU A 43 14.19 -17.72 16.57
CA GLU A 43 13.28 -17.91 17.69
C GLU A 43 11.81 -17.87 17.26
N ALA A 44 11.43 -17.00 16.32
CA ALA A 44 10.06 -16.93 15.83
C ALA A 44 9.65 -18.21 15.09
N ALA A 45 10.53 -18.74 14.26
CA ALA A 45 10.27 -20.00 13.57
C ALA A 45 10.21 -21.19 14.55
N ALA A 46 11.07 -21.22 15.57
CA ALA A 46 11.05 -22.26 16.59
C ALA A 46 9.74 -22.26 17.40
N GLU A 47 9.26 -21.10 17.81
CA GLU A 47 7.99 -20.96 18.53
C GLU A 47 6.81 -21.44 17.68
N VAL A 48 6.76 -21.05 16.40
CA VAL A 48 5.70 -21.48 15.47
C VAL A 48 5.74 -23.00 15.26
N ALA A 49 6.94 -23.59 15.07
CA ALA A 49 7.07 -25.04 14.87
C ALA A 49 6.55 -25.83 16.08
N GLU A 50 6.88 -25.40 17.30
CA GLU A 50 6.40 -26.02 18.53
C GLU A 50 4.88 -25.94 18.67
N LEU A 51 4.31 -24.72 18.50
CA LEU A 51 2.87 -24.50 18.62
C LEU A 51 2.06 -25.17 17.51
N ALA A 52 2.62 -25.28 16.31
CA ALA A 52 1.92 -25.90 15.17
C ALA A 52 1.71 -27.40 15.34
N VAL A 53 2.59 -28.12 16.04
CA VAL A 53 2.49 -29.57 16.28
C VAL A 53 1.77 -29.91 17.58
N ALA A 54 1.69 -29.01 18.54
CA ALA A 54 1.00 -29.25 19.80
C ALA A 54 -0.53 -29.29 19.61
N GLU A 55 -1.15 -30.44 19.89
CA GLU A 55 -2.59 -30.62 19.69
C GLU A 55 -3.44 -29.72 20.58
N ASP A 56 -2.94 -29.38 21.77
CA ASP A 56 -3.58 -28.56 22.81
C ASP A 56 -3.10 -27.09 22.79
N ALA A 57 -2.30 -26.68 21.80
CA ALA A 57 -1.84 -25.30 21.69
C ALA A 57 -3.02 -24.33 21.58
N ASP A 58 -2.96 -23.24 22.35
CA ASP A 58 -3.91 -22.15 22.25
C ASP A 58 -3.87 -21.55 20.82
N PRO A 59 -4.98 -21.57 20.08
CA PRO A 59 -5.03 -21.02 18.73
C PRO A 59 -4.65 -19.52 18.67
N ALA A 60 -4.88 -18.76 19.74
CA ALA A 60 -4.51 -17.35 19.79
C ALA A 60 -2.99 -17.16 19.89
N LEU A 61 -2.30 -18.02 20.65
CA LEU A 61 -0.83 -17.98 20.72
C LEU A 61 -0.21 -18.38 19.39
N LEU A 62 -0.68 -19.46 18.77
CA LEU A 62 -0.20 -19.85 17.45
C LEU A 62 -0.45 -18.75 16.40
N ALA A 63 -1.62 -18.10 16.43
CA ALA A 63 -1.92 -16.99 15.52
C ALA A 63 -1.01 -15.79 15.74
N ALA A 64 -0.65 -15.49 16.99
CA ALA A 64 0.29 -14.40 17.30
C ALA A 64 1.70 -14.72 16.80
N ALA A 65 2.22 -15.91 17.09
CA ALA A 65 3.52 -16.38 16.64
C ALA A 65 3.60 -16.44 15.10
N ALA A 66 2.54 -16.94 14.45
CA ALA A 66 2.49 -17.00 12.98
C ALA A 66 2.50 -15.60 12.32
N ARG A 67 1.89 -14.59 12.92
CA ARG A 67 1.99 -13.19 12.43
C ARG A 67 3.41 -12.64 12.58
N GLU A 68 4.06 -12.94 13.71
CA GLU A 68 5.47 -12.55 13.93
C GLU A 68 6.40 -13.21 12.92
N LEU A 69 6.19 -14.50 12.64
CA LEU A 69 6.94 -15.22 11.60
C LEU A 69 6.76 -14.56 10.23
N LEU A 70 5.53 -14.31 9.77
CA LEU A 70 5.27 -13.64 8.49
C LEU A 70 5.91 -12.25 8.43
N SER A 71 5.90 -11.51 9.55
CA SER A 71 6.56 -10.21 9.65
C SER A 71 8.08 -10.33 9.51
N SER A 72 8.70 -11.30 10.18
CA SER A 72 10.15 -11.57 10.08
C SER A 72 10.58 -12.02 8.69
N LEU A 73 9.70 -12.69 7.96
CA LEU A 73 9.88 -13.09 6.56
C LEU A 73 9.62 -11.95 5.57
N HIS A 74 9.21 -10.77 6.05
CA HIS A 74 8.86 -9.61 5.23
C HIS A 74 7.75 -9.90 4.21
N PHE A 75 6.86 -10.86 4.53
CA PHE A 75 5.74 -11.15 3.65
C PHE A 75 4.83 -9.92 3.53
N ARG A 76 4.46 -9.59 2.30
CA ARG A 76 3.54 -8.49 1.97
C ARG A 76 2.37 -9.02 1.16
N PRO A 77 1.13 -8.87 1.66
CA PRO A 77 -0.05 -9.21 0.88
C PRO A 77 -0.15 -8.37 -0.39
N THR A 78 -0.70 -8.97 -1.43
CA THR A 78 -0.94 -8.32 -2.72
C THR A 78 -2.40 -7.86 -2.85
N PHE A 79 -2.75 -7.22 -3.96
CA PHE A 79 -4.16 -6.90 -4.27
C PHE A 79 -5.02 -8.14 -4.50
N ASP A 80 -4.43 -9.27 -4.90
CA ASP A 80 -5.15 -10.54 -5.02
C ASP A 80 -5.52 -11.12 -3.65
N ASP A 81 -4.66 -10.88 -2.64
CA ASP A 81 -4.93 -11.29 -1.27
C ASP A 81 -5.94 -10.37 -0.59
N GLU A 82 -5.89 -9.07 -0.91
CA GLU A 82 -6.72 -8.02 -0.33
C GLU A 82 -7.39 -7.14 -1.41
N PRO A 83 -8.36 -7.67 -2.16
CA PRO A 83 -8.98 -6.94 -3.28
C PRO A 83 -9.67 -5.63 -2.86
N GLY A 84 -10.07 -5.52 -1.58
CA GLY A 84 -10.61 -4.29 -1.01
C GLY A 84 -9.62 -3.13 -1.01
N TRP A 85 -8.32 -3.39 -1.00
CA TRP A 85 -7.29 -2.35 -1.02
C TRP A 85 -7.22 -1.64 -2.38
N LEU A 86 -7.31 -2.38 -3.47
CA LEU A 86 -7.38 -1.77 -4.80
C LEU A 86 -8.63 -0.89 -4.95
N VAL A 87 -9.77 -1.35 -4.43
CA VAL A 87 -11.03 -0.57 -4.42
C VAL A 87 -10.87 0.73 -3.63
N ALA A 88 -10.12 0.69 -2.50
CA ALA A 88 -9.82 1.90 -1.72
C ALA A 88 -8.95 2.89 -2.50
N LEU A 89 -7.91 2.42 -3.22
CA LEU A 89 -7.09 3.27 -4.08
C LEU A 89 -7.89 3.89 -5.24
N GLU A 90 -8.79 3.11 -5.86
CA GLU A 90 -9.70 3.63 -6.89
C GLU A 90 -10.65 4.72 -6.36
N ALA A 91 -11.14 4.54 -5.13
CA ALA A 91 -11.96 5.53 -4.46
C ALA A 91 -11.16 6.82 -4.17
N ALA A 92 -9.92 6.69 -3.72
CA ALA A 92 -9.00 7.80 -3.51
C ALA A 92 -8.73 8.57 -4.82
N LEU A 93 -8.49 7.85 -5.93
CA LEU A 93 -8.29 8.50 -7.23
C LEU A 93 -9.50 9.32 -7.68
N LYS A 94 -10.72 8.88 -7.39
CA LYS A 94 -11.94 9.67 -7.68
C LYS A 94 -11.94 11.00 -6.94
N VAL A 95 -11.41 11.03 -5.70
CA VAL A 95 -11.25 12.25 -4.90
C VAL A 95 -10.21 13.17 -5.52
N VAL A 96 -9.02 12.66 -5.86
CA VAL A 96 -7.92 13.44 -6.47
C VAL A 96 -8.32 14.07 -7.81
N LYS A 97 -9.14 13.37 -8.61
CA LYS A 97 -9.69 13.91 -9.87
C LYS A 97 -10.46 15.24 -9.70
N ALA A 98 -11.00 15.51 -8.51
CA ALA A 98 -11.64 16.80 -8.25
C ALA A 98 -10.63 17.95 -8.26
N ASP A 99 -9.40 17.72 -7.76
CA ASP A 99 -8.34 18.73 -7.74
C ASP A 99 -7.80 19.01 -9.14
N LEU A 100 -7.67 17.97 -9.99
CA LEU A 100 -7.32 18.15 -11.40
C LEU A 100 -8.31 19.07 -12.10
N ARG A 101 -9.62 18.78 -11.98
CA ARG A 101 -10.69 19.61 -12.54
C ARG A 101 -10.67 21.04 -12.00
N ALA A 102 -10.42 21.21 -10.70
CA ALA A 102 -10.34 22.54 -10.07
C ALA A 102 -9.17 23.36 -10.61
N CYS A 103 -8.09 22.71 -11.02
CA CYS A 103 -6.92 23.32 -11.67
C CYS A 103 -7.10 23.54 -13.19
N GLY A 104 -8.20 23.06 -13.78
CA GLY A 104 -8.43 23.15 -15.24
C GLY A 104 -7.61 22.12 -16.04
N LEU A 105 -7.16 21.05 -15.39
CA LEU A 105 -6.43 19.95 -16.03
C LEU A 105 -7.38 18.82 -16.43
N PRO A 106 -7.01 17.99 -17.42
CA PRO A 106 -7.73 16.76 -17.72
C PRO A 106 -7.79 15.84 -16.50
N ASP A 107 -8.92 15.21 -16.26
CA ASP A 107 -9.08 14.18 -15.23
C ASP A 107 -9.00 12.76 -15.81
N ALA A 108 -8.41 12.63 -16.99
CA ALA A 108 -8.16 11.38 -17.69
C ALA A 108 -6.95 10.62 -17.09
N VAL A 109 -6.95 10.48 -15.78
CA VAL A 109 -6.00 9.67 -15.02
C VAL A 109 -6.64 8.33 -14.64
N ARG A 110 -5.86 7.27 -14.59
CA ARG A 110 -6.33 5.94 -14.24
C ARG A 110 -5.31 5.24 -13.33
N LEU A 111 -5.82 4.47 -12.38
CA LEU A 111 -5.04 3.51 -11.63
C LEU A 111 -4.91 2.25 -12.48
N TYR A 112 -3.74 1.63 -12.49
CA TYR A 112 -3.50 0.35 -13.14
C TYR A 112 -2.50 -0.49 -12.35
N THR A 113 -2.60 -1.78 -12.52
CA THR A 113 -1.64 -2.79 -12.06
C THR A 113 -1.04 -3.46 -13.30
N TRP A 114 0.13 -4.06 -13.16
CA TRP A 114 0.77 -4.77 -14.26
C TRP A 114 1.34 -6.11 -13.79
N GLU A 115 1.38 -7.05 -14.70
CA GLU A 115 1.90 -8.39 -14.44
C GLU A 115 3.36 -8.33 -13.94
N GLY A 116 3.67 -9.11 -12.93
CA GLY A 116 5.01 -9.17 -12.32
C GLY A 116 5.32 -8.05 -11.32
N SER A 117 4.33 -7.21 -10.98
CA SER A 117 4.48 -6.21 -9.91
C SER A 117 3.33 -6.31 -8.91
N PRO A 118 3.61 -6.28 -7.61
CA PRO A 118 2.57 -6.20 -6.60
C PRO A 118 1.93 -4.81 -6.52
N ASN A 119 2.54 -3.79 -7.13
CA ASN A 119 2.15 -2.40 -6.97
C ASN A 119 1.08 -1.96 -7.97
N ALA A 120 0.36 -0.90 -7.64
CA ALA A 120 -0.42 -0.11 -8.57
C ALA A 120 0.31 1.19 -8.91
N ALA A 121 -0.07 1.85 -10.01
CA ALA A 121 0.41 3.20 -10.33
C ALA A 121 -0.68 4.02 -11.02
N VAL A 122 -0.56 5.34 -10.96
CA VAL A 122 -1.42 6.25 -11.70
C VAL A 122 -0.76 6.58 -13.04
N ASP A 123 -1.54 6.43 -14.10
CA ASP A 123 -1.16 6.83 -15.46
C ASP A 123 -1.94 8.11 -15.82
N ALA A 124 -1.25 9.08 -16.40
CA ALA A 124 -1.86 10.33 -16.86
C ALA A 124 -1.99 10.35 -18.39
N TRP A 125 -2.46 11.45 -18.95
CA TRP A 125 -2.84 11.59 -20.36
C TRP A 125 -1.67 11.67 -21.35
N ALA A 126 -0.46 11.97 -20.90
CA ALA A 126 0.71 11.94 -21.77
C ALA A 126 1.31 10.53 -21.83
N ALA A 127 1.83 10.15 -22.97
CA ALA A 127 2.47 8.85 -23.12
C ALA A 127 3.65 8.70 -22.15
N ASN A 128 3.71 7.56 -21.47
CA ASN A 128 4.73 7.24 -20.46
C ASN A 128 4.74 8.15 -19.21
N SER A 129 3.61 8.80 -18.88
CA SER A 129 3.46 9.60 -17.67
C SER A 129 2.85 8.74 -16.57
N THR A 130 3.71 7.99 -15.89
CA THR A 130 3.33 7.13 -14.78
C THR A 130 3.88 7.70 -13.47
N GLY A 131 3.18 7.44 -12.38
CA GLY A 131 3.68 7.68 -11.03
C GLY A 131 4.79 6.70 -10.62
N GLY A 132 5.27 6.83 -9.41
CA GLY A 132 6.35 6.01 -8.84
C GLY A 132 5.92 4.61 -8.40
N GLY A 133 4.62 4.40 -8.25
CA GLY A 133 4.00 3.16 -7.81
C GLY A 133 3.53 3.16 -6.37
N ILE A 134 2.38 2.55 -6.13
CA ILE A 134 1.67 2.51 -4.85
C ILE A 134 1.67 1.06 -4.36
N TYR A 135 2.19 0.84 -3.15
CA TYR A 135 2.16 -0.48 -2.51
C TYR A 135 0.73 -0.86 -2.12
N PRO A 136 0.37 -2.16 -2.17
CA PRO A 136 -0.97 -2.63 -1.83
C PRO A 136 -1.44 -2.18 -0.45
N GLU A 137 -0.56 -2.19 0.55
CA GLU A 137 -0.87 -1.84 1.93
C GLU A 137 -1.38 -0.40 2.11
N ALA A 138 -1.11 0.49 1.16
CA ALA A 138 -1.68 1.84 1.16
C ALA A 138 -3.22 1.81 1.16
N GLY A 139 -3.83 0.78 0.55
CA GLY A 139 -5.28 0.58 0.54
C GLY A 139 -5.89 0.16 1.88
N LYS A 140 -5.07 -0.17 2.89
CA LYS A 140 -5.52 -0.60 4.20
C LYS A 140 -6.18 0.51 5.02
N ASP A 141 -5.71 1.73 4.85
CA ASP A 141 -6.21 2.93 5.53
C ASP A 141 -6.64 4.00 4.52
N PRO A 142 -7.86 4.57 4.64
CA PRO A 142 -8.37 5.52 3.67
C PRO A 142 -7.56 6.83 3.55
N VAL A 143 -6.93 7.30 4.64
CA VAL A 143 -6.11 8.51 4.61
C VAL A 143 -4.79 8.23 3.91
N THR A 144 -4.16 7.12 4.24
CA THR A 144 -2.94 6.65 3.56
C THR A 144 -3.20 6.43 2.07
N ALA A 145 -4.28 5.73 1.71
CA ALA A 145 -4.67 5.52 0.31
C ALA A 145 -4.80 6.85 -0.44
N LEU A 146 -5.41 7.86 0.19
CA LEU A 146 -5.60 9.15 -0.44
C LEU A 146 -4.29 9.94 -0.58
N VAL A 147 -3.38 9.86 0.39
CA VAL A 147 -2.04 10.47 0.31
C VAL A 147 -1.23 9.85 -0.82
N GLU A 148 -1.09 8.52 -0.81
CA GLU A 148 -0.28 7.79 -1.79
C GLU A 148 -0.80 7.98 -3.23
N VAL A 149 -2.13 7.89 -3.43
CA VAL A 149 -2.73 8.13 -4.74
C VAL A 149 -2.58 9.59 -5.17
N ALA A 150 -2.62 10.56 -4.24
CA ALA A 150 -2.42 11.96 -4.58
C ALA A 150 -0.97 12.25 -4.98
N GLU A 151 0.03 11.67 -4.29
CA GLU A 151 1.44 11.80 -4.64
C GLU A 151 1.75 11.12 -5.98
N ASP A 152 1.28 9.90 -6.19
CA ASP A 152 1.50 9.18 -7.44
C ASP A 152 0.82 9.88 -8.63
N THR A 153 -0.40 10.44 -8.41
CA THR A 153 -1.07 11.30 -9.39
C THR A 153 -0.26 12.56 -9.67
N GLN A 154 0.32 13.18 -8.63
CA GLN A 154 1.17 14.35 -8.77
C GLN A 154 2.35 14.06 -9.69
N ASP A 155 3.06 12.98 -9.47
CA ASP A 155 4.22 12.58 -10.28
C ASP A 155 3.81 12.36 -11.75
N ALA A 156 2.75 11.60 -12.01
CA ALA A 156 2.24 11.36 -13.36
C ALA A 156 1.83 12.66 -14.06
N VAL A 157 1.16 13.57 -13.36
CA VAL A 157 0.72 14.87 -13.89
C VAL A 157 1.91 15.79 -14.15
N MET A 158 2.86 15.87 -13.24
CA MET A 158 4.06 16.72 -13.41
C MET A 158 4.87 16.31 -14.65
N HIS A 159 4.98 15.02 -14.94
CA HIS A 159 5.56 14.53 -16.18
C HIS A 159 4.75 14.95 -17.42
N SER A 160 3.40 14.99 -17.31
CA SER A 160 2.53 15.36 -18.41
C SER A 160 2.54 16.86 -18.73
N VAL A 161 2.68 17.74 -17.71
CA VAL A 161 2.60 19.20 -17.87
C VAL A 161 3.98 19.88 -17.84
N TRP A 162 5.05 19.14 -17.60
CA TRP A 162 6.42 19.66 -17.46
C TRP A 162 6.53 20.79 -16.43
N GLY A 163 5.83 20.65 -15.32
CA GLY A 163 5.79 21.67 -14.29
C GLY A 163 5.23 21.17 -12.97
N ALA A 164 5.43 21.94 -11.91
CA ALA A 164 4.89 21.61 -10.60
C ALA A 164 3.36 21.68 -10.58
N TRP A 165 2.73 20.64 -10.05
CA TRP A 165 1.28 20.56 -9.79
C TRP A 165 1.05 19.74 -8.50
N PRO A 166 0.09 20.14 -7.65
CA PRO A 166 -0.50 21.47 -7.62
C PRO A 166 0.46 22.51 -7.03
N GLN A 167 0.17 23.81 -7.20
CA GLN A 167 1.05 24.88 -6.72
C GLN A 167 0.41 25.70 -5.64
N CYS A 168 1.13 25.99 -4.57
CA CYS A 168 0.69 26.91 -3.54
C CYS A 168 0.44 28.30 -4.12
N PRO A 169 -0.78 28.86 -4.00
CA PRO A 169 -1.09 30.17 -4.59
C PRO A 169 -0.37 31.34 -3.91
N LYS A 170 0.15 31.16 -2.68
CA LYS A 170 0.89 32.19 -1.95
C LYS A 170 2.38 32.19 -2.27
N HIS A 171 2.97 31.01 -2.46
CA HIS A 171 4.42 30.87 -2.60
C HIS A 171 4.85 30.49 -4.02
N ASN A 172 3.90 30.13 -4.90
CA ASN A 172 4.16 29.71 -6.28
C ASN A 172 5.15 28.53 -6.39
N VAL A 173 5.08 27.60 -5.45
CA VAL A 173 5.89 26.37 -5.39
C VAL A 173 4.97 25.16 -5.39
N GLY A 174 5.49 24.01 -5.83
CA GLY A 174 4.79 22.74 -5.70
C GLY A 174 4.45 22.45 -4.24
N VAL A 175 3.31 21.82 -4.02
CA VAL A 175 2.92 21.27 -2.73
C VAL A 175 2.96 19.76 -2.80
N HIS A 176 2.98 19.07 -1.66
CA HIS A 176 3.00 17.61 -1.58
C HIS A 176 1.78 17.12 -0.81
N ALA A 177 1.28 15.96 -1.17
CA ALA A 177 0.28 15.30 -0.35
C ALA A 177 0.94 14.76 0.92
N ARG A 178 0.24 14.84 2.04
CA ARG A 178 0.67 14.23 3.30
C ARG A 178 -0.50 14.09 4.25
N GLU A 179 -0.34 13.23 5.23
CA GLU A 179 -1.23 13.24 6.39
C GLU A 179 -0.93 14.44 7.29
N HIS A 180 -1.98 15.09 7.75
CA HIS A 180 -1.94 16.14 8.75
C HIS A 180 -3.25 16.13 9.54
N ASP A 181 -3.16 15.96 10.86
CA ASP A 181 -4.30 15.86 11.79
C ASP A 181 -5.35 14.81 11.35
N GLY A 182 -4.90 13.63 10.92
CA GLY A 182 -5.76 12.54 10.48
C GLY A 182 -6.44 12.77 9.12
N MET A 183 -5.93 13.68 8.32
CA MET A 183 -6.49 14.03 7.00
C MET A 183 -5.39 14.06 5.93
N ALA A 184 -5.74 13.64 4.71
CA ALA A 184 -4.89 13.85 3.54
C ALA A 184 -5.00 15.31 3.08
N VAL A 185 -3.87 16.02 3.03
CA VAL A 185 -3.79 17.43 2.69
C VAL A 185 -2.69 17.72 1.69
N TRP A 186 -2.87 18.77 0.91
CA TRP A 186 -1.83 19.41 0.13
C TRP A 186 -1.05 20.38 1.01
N TRP A 187 0.22 20.08 1.25
CA TRP A 187 1.10 20.81 2.17
C TRP A 187 2.12 21.66 1.42
N CYS A 188 2.21 22.93 1.78
CA CYS A 188 3.26 23.82 1.31
C CYS A 188 4.47 23.75 2.25
N GLY A 189 5.54 23.04 1.85
CA GLY A 189 6.76 22.88 2.64
C GLY A 189 7.40 24.22 3.05
N PRO A 190 7.78 25.09 2.08
CA PRO A 190 8.39 26.38 2.40
C PRO A 190 7.50 27.33 3.23
N GLY A 191 6.19 27.20 3.06
CA GLY A 191 5.22 28.02 3.82
C GLY A 191 4.78 27.43 5.15
N GLY A 192 5.09 26.15 5.42
CA GLY A 192 4.71 25.46 6.66
C GLY A 192 3.20 25.41 6.90
N HIS A 193 2.36 25.32 5.85
CA HIS A 193 0.91 25.35 6.00
C HIS A 193 0.17 24.40 5.07
N VAL A 194 -1.04 24.01 5.48
CA VAL A 194 -2.03 23.35 4.64
C VAL A 194 -2.55 24.33 3.59
N VAL A 195 -2.54 23.94 2.32
CA VAL A 195 -3.13 24.71 1.22
C VAL A 195 -4.59 24.33 1.02
N ALA A 196 -4.86 23.03 1.00
CA ALA A 196 -6.21 22.46 0.87
C ALA A 196 -6.22 21.02 1.40
N ARG A 197 -7.40 20.46 1.68
CA ARG A 197 -7.57 19.02 1.76
C ARG A 197 -7.46 18.43 0.36
N VAL A 198 -6.93 17.19 0.23
CA VAL A 198 -6.96 16.48 -1.04
C VAL A 198 -8.42 16.31 -1.49
N GLY A 199 -8.69 16.59 -2.75
CA GLY A 199 -10.04 16.62 -3.32
C GLY A 199 -10.81 17.94 -3.14
N GLN A 200 -10.22 18.94 -2.47
CA GLN A 200 -10.85 20.23 -2.19
C GLN A 200 -9.98 21.41 -2.63
N TRP A 201 -9.24 21.25 -3.72
CA TRP A 201 -8.42 22.33 -4.26
C TRP A 201 -9.28 23.53 -4.63
N PRO A 202 -8.88 24.77 -4.23
CA PRO A 202 -9.66 25.96 -4.54
C PRO A 202 -9.72 26.20 -6.05
N ARG A 203 -10.93 26.34 -6.59
CA ARG A 203 -11.12 26.68 -8.01
C ARG A 203 -10.50 28.05 -8.31
N ARG A 204 -9.79 28.13 -9.41
CA ARG A 204 -9.38 29.45 -9.93
C ARG A 204 -10.65 30.21 -10.31
N HIS A 205 -10.90 31.32 -9.64
CA HIS A 205 -11.89 32.28 -10.13
C HIS A 205 -11.28 32.92 -11.37
N THR A 206 -11.87 32.67 -12.53
CA THR A 206 -11.59 33.35 -13.79
C THR A 206 -12.22 34.74 -13.76
#